data_e7b4db1fcf14971116037e5db21581d0
#
_entry.id   e7b4db1fcf14971116037e5db21581d0
#
_cell.length_a   1.000
_cell.length_b   1.000
_cell.length_c   1.000
_cell.angle_alpha   90.00
_cell.angle_beta   90.00
_cell.angle_gamma   90.00
#
_symmetry.space_group_name_H-M   'P 1'
#
loop_
_entity.id
_entity.type
_entity.pdbx_description
1 polymer ?
#
loop_
_entity_poly.entity_id
_entity_poly.type
_entity_poly.pdbx_seq_one_letter_code
_entity_poly.pdbx_strand_id
1 'polypeptide(L)'
;MEMSFIVPPRFEGGCLRDFLRASGVSATLIKAVKNETGGFWVEDGPARTCDTVHAGQMVTFVLPPEKPTNVEPQDIPLTIAYESQHVMVLEKPAGMAVHPTLNYADGTLANAYMGLLRQRGQQGVFRPVNRIDKDTSGLVLCAKNAYAAPLLAKGVSKVYRAVLEGCPARKEGQIDAPIDRAPGSIILRRVSPEGKPSHTRYTVEAEKNGLCLVAAVPITGRTHQLRVHFSHIGCPLAGDELYGGSRQRIGRQALHCARMEFTEPGTQKTVVVESPLPPDMQSLME
;
A
#
# COMPACT_ATOMS: atom_id res chain seq x y z
N MET A 1 11.53 -18.15 8.60
CA MET A 1 11.87 -18.04 7.17
C MET A 1 13.34 -17.71 7.06
N GLU A 2 14.09 -18.51 6.33
CA GLU A 2 15.49 -18.26 6.01
C GLU A 2 15.61 -17.31 4.81
N MET A 3 16.58 -16.40 4.87
CA MET A 3 16.94 -15.46 3.82
C MET A 3 18.36 -15.74 3.36
N SER A 4 18.58 -15.73 2.03
CA SER A 4 19.87 -16.01 1.43
C SER A 4 20.20 -14.97 0.37
N PHE A 5 21.45 -14.50 0.37
CA PHE A 5 21.94 -13.49 -0.58
C PHE A 5 23.35 -13.86 -1.04
N ILE A 6 23.60 -13.77 -2.34
CA ILE A 6 24.94 -13.92 -2.92
C ILE A 6 25.63 -12.56 -2.98
N VAL A 7 26.85 -12.47 -2.46
CA VAL A 7 27.66 -11.25 -2.49
C VAL A 7 28.10 -10.94 -3.91
N PRO A 8 27.67 -9.82 -4.50
CA PRO A 8 28.09 -9.48 -5.87
C PRO A 8 29.51 -8.88 -5.89
N PRO A 9 30.20 -8.87 -7.05
CA PRO A 9 31.59 -8.40 -7.17
C PRO A 9 31.86 -6.99 -6.62
N ARG A 10 30.87 -6.10 -6.67
CA ARG A 10 30.97 -4.73 -6.15
C ARG A 10 31.16 -4.64 -4.62
N PHE A 11 30.98 -5.74 -3.90
CA PHE A 11 31.17 -5.84 -2.44
C PHE A 11 32.39 -6.67 -2.06
N GLU A 12 33.29 -6.98 -3.02
CA GLU A 12 34.56 -7.65 -2.74
C GLU A 12 35.35 -6.92 -1.65
N GLY A 13 35.69 -7.61 -0.57
CA GLY A 13 36.41 -7.02 0.57
C GLY A 13 35.60 -6.04 1.42
N GLY A 14 34.29 -5.93 1.16
CA GLY A 14 33.38 -5.01 1.87
C GLY A 14 32.90 -5.56 3.21
N CYS A 15 32.28 -4.68 4.01
CA CYS A 15 31.72 -5.05 5.30
C CYS A 15 30.35 -5.74 5.13
N LEU A 16 30.11 -6.84 5.84
CA LEU A 16 28.82 -7.57 5.81
C LEU A 16 27.62 -6.66 6.08
N ARG A 17 27.70 -5.72 7.00
CA ARG A 17 26.62 -4.77 7.29
C ARG A 17 26.25 -3.94 6.08
N ASP A 18 27.23 -3.45 5.33
CA ASP A 18 27.00 -2.57 4.20
C ASP A 18 26.41 -3.35 3.02
N PHE A 19 26.85 -4.59 2.83
CA PHE A 19 26.24 -5.53 1.89
C PHE A 19 24.77 -5.81 2.26
N LEU A 20 24.46 -6.16 3.51
CA LEU A 20 23.08 -6.39 3.97
C LEU A 20 22.19 -5.16 3.75
N ARG A 21 22.70 -3.96 4.07
CA ARG A 21 21.99 -2.70 3.86
C ARG A 21 21.68 -2.45 2.37
N ALA A 22 22.65 -2.71 1.51
CA ALA A 22 22.49 -2.58 0.06
C ALA A 22 21.56 -3.65 -0.53
N SER A 23 21.47 -4.82 0.12
CA SER A 23 20.51 -5.88 -0.21
C SER A 23 19.09 -5.63 0.35
N GLY A 24 18.84 -4.44 0.93
CA GLY A 24 17.52 -4.04 1.41
C GLY A 24 17.21 -4.44 2.86
N VAL A 25 18.14 -5.07 3.57
CA VAL A 25 17.96 -5.42 4.98
C VAL A 25 18.04 -4.16 5.84
N SER A 26 16.96 -3.78 6.50
CA SER A 26 16.90 -2.56 7.31
C SER A 26 17.80 -2.64 8.55
N ALA A 27 18.27 -1.49 9.07
CA ALA A 27 19.08 -1.48 10.29
C ALA A 27 18.33 -2.10 11.48
N THR A 28 17.02 -1.89 11.57
CA THR A 28 16.18 -2.50 12.61
C THR A 28 16.14 -4.01 12.47
N LEU A 29 16.01 -4.52 11.25
CA LEU A 29 16.01 -5.97 11.00
C LEU A 29 17.39 -6.58 11.30
N ILE A 30 18.50 -5.94 10.90
CA ILE A 30 19.86 -6.39 11.24
C ILE A 30 20.01 -6.52 12.76
N LYS A 31 19.54 -5.52 13.53
CA LYS A 31 19.58 -5.57 14.99
C LYS A 31 18.73 -6.72 15.55
N ALA A 32 17.53 -6.93 15.03
CA ALA A 32 16.64 -8.00 15.46
C ALA A 32 17.23 -9.39 15.18
N VAL A 33 17.77 -9.63 13.97
CA VAL A 33 18.44 -10.89 13.61
C VAL A 33 19.59 -11.20 14.56
N LYS A 34 20.45 -10.23 14.89
CA LYS A 34 21.56 -10.42 15.85
C LYS A 34 21.10 -10.84 17.23
N ASN A 35 19.99 -10.30 17.71
CA ASN A 35 19.56 -10.47 19.08
C ASN A 35 18.60 -11.65 19.27
N GLU A 36 17.84 -12.03 18.24
CA GLU A 36 16.69 -12.92 18.38
C GLU A 36 16.87 -14.26 17.64
N THR A 37 17.72 -14.32 16.58
CA THR A 37 17.83 -15.51 15.71
C THR A 37 19.26 -16.02 15.51
N GLY A 38 20.20 -15.61 16.37
CA GLY A 38 21.57 -16.12 16.34
C GLY A 38 22.51 -15.45 15.36
N GLY A 39 22.05 -14.43 14.61
CA GLY A 39 22.90 -13.60 13.77
C GLY A 39 22.93 -14.00 12.31
N PHE A 40 24.10 -13.88 11.69
CA PHE A 40 24.32 -14.08 10.25
C PHE A 40 25.34 -15.20 10.04
N TRP A 41 25.24 -15.87 8.91
CA TRP A 41 26.22 -16.84 8.43
C TRP A 41 26.77 -16.41 7.09
N VAL A 42 28.06 -16.60 6.89
CA VAL A 42 28.73 -16.48 5.60
C VAL A 42 29.28 -17.85 5.25
N GLU A 43 28.80 -18.43 4.14
CA GLU A 43 28.94 -19.86 3.86
C GLU A 43 28.41 -20.67 5.07
N ASP A 44 29.20 -21.55 5.62
CA ASP A 44 28.87 -22.42 6.77
C ASP A 44 29.31 -21.84 8.12
N GLY A 45 29.88 -20.63 8.15
CA GLY A 45 30.46 -20.04 9.37
C GLY A 45 29.62 -18.88 9.93
N PRO A 46 29.48 -18.74 11.27
CA PRO A 46 28.86 -17.59 11.88
C PRO A 46 29.67 -16.31 11.61
N ALA A 47 28.96 -15.21 11.29
CA ALA A 47 29.61 -13.97 10.94
C ALA A 47 29.06 -12.77 11.71
N ARG A 48 29.93 -11.83 12.04
CA ARG A 48 29.59 -10.53 12.64
C ARG A 48 29.37 -9.50 11.54
N THR A 49 28.52 -8.53 11.79
CA THR A 49 28.20 -7.48 10.83
C THR A 49 29.38 -6.59 10.43
N CYS A 50 30.50 -6.65 11.15
CA CYS A 50 31.77 -5.98 10.82
C CYS A 50 32.73 -6.86 10.01
N ASP A 51 32.44 -8.15 9.86
CA ASP A 51 33.32 -9.06 9.14
C ASP A 51 33.31 -8.76 7.64
N THR A 52 34.42 -9.07 6.99
CA THR A 52 34.62 -8.87 5.55
C THR A 52 33.88 -9.96 4.78
N VAL A 53 33.27 -9.58 3.65
CA VAL A 53 32.64 -10.52 2.71
C VAL A 53 33.32 -10.45 1.35
N HIS A 54 33.29 -11.58 0.62
CA HIS A 54 33.92 -11.73 -0.69
C HIS A 54 32.89 -12.09 -1.75
N ALA A 55 33.13 -11.68 -2.98
CA ALA A 55 32.26 -11.97 -4.12
C ALA A 55 32.01 -13.48 -4.27
N GLY A 56 30.76 -13.85 -4.53
CA GLY A 56 30.33 -15.24 -4.67
C GLY A 56 29.94 -15.91 -3.36
N GLN A 57 30.33 -15.39 -2.21
CA GLN A 57 29.93 -15.96 -0.93
C GLN A 57 28.40 -15.85 -0.69
N MET A 58 27.84 -16.86 -0.06
CA MET A 58 26.45 -16.87 0.36
C MET A 58 26.32 -16.33 1.80
N VAL A 59 25.46 -15.35 1.98
CA VAL A 59 25.10 -14.81 3.29
C VAL A 59 23.70 -15.26 3.63
N THR A 60 23.53 -15.91 4.78
CA THR A 60 22.23 -16.40 5.26
C THR A 60 21.89 -15.87 6.64
N PHE A 61 20.59 -15.75 6.92
CA PHE A 61 20.05 -15.48 8.24
C PHE A 61 18.58 -15.88 8.32
N VAL A 62 18.08 -16.09 9.53
CA VAL A 62 16.68 -16.39 9.78
C VAL A 62 15.95 -15.12 10.21
N LEU A 63 14.79 -14.83 9.59
CA LEU A 63 13.93 -13.74 10.04
C LEU A 63 13.45 -14.00 11.46
N PRO A 64 13.47 -12.99 12.34
CA PRO A 64 12.91 -13.10 13.68
C PRO A 64 11.43 -13.50 13.63
N PRO A 65 10.95 -14.22 14.65
CA PRO A 65 9.54 -14.55 14.76
C PRO A 65 8.69 -13.28 14.85
N GLU A 66 7.50 -13.37 14.30
CA GLU A 66 6.56 -12.24 14.34
C GLU A 66 6.04 -12.03 15.76
N LYS A 67 6.01 -10.78 16.19
CA LYS A 67 5.44 -10.44 17.50
C LYS A 67 3.90 -10.59 17.46
N PRO A 68 3.29 -11.03 18.56
CA PRO A 68 1.83 -11.08 18.65
C PRO A 68 1.19 -9.73 18.33
N THR A 69 0.06 -9.77 17.67
CA THR A 69 -0.77 -8.59 17.34
C THR A 69 -2.06 -8.65 18.14
N ASN A 70 -2.63 -7.48 18.45
CA ASN A 70 -3.94 -7.36 19.10
C ASN A 70 -5.10 -7.39 18.09
N VAL A 71 -4.83 -7.70 16.81
CA VAL A 71 -5.87 -7.82 15.79
C VAL A 71 -6.49 -9.20 15.88
N GLU A 72 -7.76 -9.25 16.28
CA GLU A 72 -8.51 -10.51 16.38
C GLU A 72 -8.76 -11.12 14.99
N PRO A 73 -8.41 -12.41 14.77
CA PRO A 73 -8.67 -13.11 13.53
C PRO A 73 -10.18 -13.32 13.31
N GLN A 74 -10.68 -12.95 12.15
CA GLN A 74 -12.09 -13.15 11.76
C GLN A 74 -12.20 -13.88 10.41
N ASP A 75 -13.17 -14.77 10.28
CA ASP A 75 -13.41 -15.53 9.07
C ASP A 75 -14.22 -14.70 8.07
N ILE A 76 -13.57 -13.69 7.50
CA ILE A 76 -14.12 -12.81 6.47
C ILE A 76 -13.47 -13.21 5.14
N PRO A 77 -14.25 -13.53 4.09
CA PRO A 77 -13.71 -13.86 2.78
C PRO A 77 -12.82 -12.75 2.23
N LEU A 78 -11.66 -13.12 1.71
CA LEU A 78 -10.72 -12.22 1.04
C LEU A 78 -10.46 -12.67 -0.39
N THR A 79 -10.46 -11.72 -1.31
CA THR A 79 -9.96 -11.94 -2.66
C THR A 79 -8.47 -11.57 -2.70
N ILE A 80 -7.62 -12.53 -3.06
CA ILE A 80 -6.19 -12.35 -3.21
C ILE A 80 -5.93 -12.12 -4.70
N ALA A 81 -5.54 -10.88 -5.06
CA ALA A 81 -5.21 -10.52 -6.44
C ALA A 81 -3.80 -10.94 -6.85
N TYR A 82 -2.88 -11.03 -5.88
CA TYR A 82 -1.51 -11.51 -6.10
C TYR A 82 -0.92 -12.02 -4.79
N GLU A 83 -0.13 -13.09 -4.87
CA GLU A 83 0.61 -13.61 -3.72
C GLU A 83 1.98 -14.16 -4.14
N SER A 84 3.00 -13.83 -3.35
CA SER A 84 4.35 -14.38 -3.43
C SER A 84 4.87 -14.75 -2.04
N GLN A 85 6.15 -15.10 -1.95
CA GLN A 85 6.82 -15.35 -0.68
C GLN A 85 6.83 -14.11 0.24
N HIS A 86 6.94 -12.91 -0.34
CA HIS A 86 7.16 -11.65 0.37
C HIS A 86 5.97 -10.69 0.36
N VAL A 87 5.04 -10.89 -0.57
CA VAL A 87 3.98 -9.94 -0.89
C VAL A 87 2.63 -10.63 -0.96
N MET A 88 1.59 -9.92 -0.53
CA MET A 88 0.20 -10.25 -0.82
C MET A 88 -0.54 -8.98 -1.22
N VAL A 89 -1.24 -9.00 -2.35
CA VAL A 89 -2.15 -7.93 -2.78
C VAL A 89 -3.58 -8.41 -2.60
N LEU A 90 -4.35 -7.66 -1.83
CA LEU A 90 -5.74 -7.98 -1.50
C LEU A 90 -6.68 -7.02 -2.20
N GLU A 91 -7.83 -7.51 -2.65
CA GLU A 91 -8.95 -6.68 -3.08
C GLU A 91 -9.83 -6.35 -1.88
N LYS A 92 -9.80 -5.10 -1.46
CA LYS A 92 -10.65 -4.61 -0.38
C LYS A 92 -12.02 -4.16 -0.94
N PRO A 93 -13.13 -4.70 -0.47
CA PRO A 93 -14.45 -4.17 -0.83
C PRO A 93 -14.65 -2.76 -0.25
N ALA A 94 -15.59 -2.00 -0.81
CA ALA A 94 -16.10 -0.81 -0.16
C ALA A 94 -16.83 -1.15 1.15
N GLY A 95 -16.89 -0.21 2.08
CA GLY A 95 -17.51 -0.42 3.41
C GLY A 95 -16.59 -1.07 4.45
N MET A 96 -15.43 -1.60 4.05
CA MET A 96 -14.45 -2.23 4.94
C MET A 96 -13.29 -1.28 5.24
N ALA A 97 -12.99 -1.06 6.53
CA ALA A 97 -11.78 -0.33 6.92
C ALA A 97 -10.52 -1.21 6.74
N VAL A 98 -9.34 -0.60 6.51
CA VAL A 98 -8.08 -1.36 6.39
C VAL A 98 -7.60 -1.87 7.74
N HIS A 99 -7.67 -1.04 8.78
CA HIS A 99 -7.25 -1.37 10.15
C HIS A 99 -8.34 -1.12 11.17
N PRO A 100 -8.32 -1.82 12.31
CA PRO A 100 -9.13 -1.45 13.45
C PRO A 100 -8.89 0.00 13.89
N THR A 101 -9.94 0.66 14.27
CA THR A 101 -9.96 2.03 14.81
C THR A 101 -10.94 2.07 15.98
N LEU A 102 -10.98 3.18 16.73
CA LEU A 102 -11.94 3.37 17.82
C LEU A 102 -13.40 3.17 17.36
N ASN A 103 -13.71 3.52 16.12
CA ASN A 103 -15.08 3.40 15.57
C ASN A 103 -15.34 2.06 14.82
N TYR A 104 -14.31 1.31 14.54
CA TYR A 104 -14.35 0.03 13.81
C TYR A 104 -13.33 -0.90 14.45
N ALA A 105 -13.71 -1.53 15.56
CA ALA A 105 -12.81 -2.40 16.32
C ALA A 105 -12.54 -3.73 15.58
N ASP A 106 -13.47 -4.15 14.74
CA ASP A 106 -13.48 -5.42 14.01
C ASP A 106 -14.03 -5.24 12.57
N GLY A 107 -14.20 -6.35 11.86
CA GLY A 107 -14.71 -6.35 10.47
C GLY A 107 -13.77 -5.66 9.49
N THR A 108 -12.49 -5.50 9.82
CA THR A 108 -11.52 -4.80 8.97
C THR A 108 -10.73 -5.77 8.09
N LEU A 109 -10.03 -5.23 7.09
CA LEU A 109 -9.12 -6.02 6.26
C LEU A 109 -8.03 -6.70 7.10
N ALA A 110 -7.57 -6.05 8.18
CA ALA A 110 -6.62 -6.64 9.11
C ALA A 110 -7.19 -7.89 9.82
N ASN A 111 -8.43 -7.83 10.30
CA ASN A 111 -9.10 -8.98 10.93
C ASN A 111 -9.27 -10.14 9.95
N ALA A 112 -9.69 -9.85 8.72
CA ALA A 112 -9.83 -10.84 7.65
C ALA A 112 -8.49 -11.47 7.26
N TYR A 113 -7.41 -10.67 7.15
CA TYR A 113 -6.05 -11.16 6.89
C TYR A 113 -5.56 -12.08 8.01
N MET A 114 -5.77 -11.72 9.28
CA MET A 114 -5.40 -12.57 10.40
C MET A 114 -6.23 -13.87 10.43
N GLY A 115 -7.50 -13.81 10.04
CA GLY A 115 -8.36 -14.99 9.85
C GLY A 115 -7.82 -15.94 8.77
N LEU A 116 -7.40 -15.39 7.63
CA LEU A 116 -6.74 -16.13 6.55
C LEU A 116 -5.47 -16.84 7.02
N LEU A 117 -4.60 -16.14 7.78
CA LEU A 117 -3.38 -16.74 8.33
C LEU A 117 -3.70 -17.87 9.29
N ARG A 118 -4.71 -17.70 10.17
CA ARG A 118 -5.18 -18.73 11.10
C ARG A 118 -5.67 -19.98 10.35
N GLN A 119 -6.50 -19.81 9.30
CA GLN A 119 -6.99 -20.92 8.47
C GLN A 119 -5.86 -21.68 7.77
N ARG A 120 -4.78 -20.98 7.39
CA ARG A 120 -3.60 -21.57 6.75
C ARG A 120 -2.58 -22.15 7.74
N GLY A 121 -2.80 -22.05 9.05
CA GLY A 121 -1.83 -22.45 10.07
C GLY A 121 -0.54 -21.60 10.03
N GLN A 122 -0.61 -20.38 9.52
CA GLN A 122 0.51 -19.47 9.35
C GLN A 122 0.55 -18.42 10.45
N GLN A 123 1.76 -18.07 10.87
CA GLN A 123 2.01 -16.93 11.76
C GLN A 123 2.40 -15.72 10.92
N GLY A 124 1.95 -14.54 11.34
CA GLY A 124 2.28 -13.31 10.66
C GLY A 124 1.59 -12.10 11.28
N VAL A 125 1.88 -10.94 10.73
CA VAL A 125 1.29 -9.66 11.13
C VAL A 125 0.80 -8.95 9.88
N PHE A 126 -0.37 -8.32 9.95
CA PHE A 126 -0.88 -7.51 8.86
C PHE A 126 -0.04 -6.23 8.69
N ARG A 127 0.69 -6.13 7.57
CA ARG A 127 1.57 -5.00 7.23
C ARG A 127 1.16 -4.37 5.90
N PRO A 128 0.07 -3.60 5.85
CA PRO A 128 -0.29 -2.90 4.62
C PRO A 128 0.73 -1.82 4.31
N VAL A 129 1.14 -1.77 3.06
CA VAL A 129 2.06 -0.77 2.51
C VAL A 129 1.31 0.50 2.12
N ASN A 130 0.05 0.36 1.70
CA ASN A 130 -0.86 1.47 1.44
C ASN A 130 -2.14 1.31 2.24
N ARG A 131 -2.84 2.43 2.39
CA ARG A 131 -4.19 2.45 2.94
C ARG A 131 -5.12 3.16 1.98
N ILE A 132 -6.34 2.68 1.90
CA ILE A 132 -7.46 3.33 1.21
C ILE A 132 -8.58 3.55 2.20
N ASP A 133 -9.45 4.51 1.94
CA ASP A 133 -10.55 4.85 2.83
C ASP A 133 -11.53 3.68 2.96
N LYS A 134 -12.36 3.68 4.02
CA LYS A 134 -13.34 2.61 4.28
C LYS A 134 -14.20 2.32 3.05
N ASP A 135 -14.77 3.35 2.45
CA ASP A 135 -15.70 3.22 1.33
C ASP A 135 -15.02 3.28 -0.05
N THR A 136 -13.69 3.40 -0.10
CA THR A 136 -12.89 3.19 -1.31
C THR A 136 -12.64 1.70 -1.49
N SER A 137 -12.86 1.18 -2.68
CA SER A 137 -12.59 -0.22 -3.04
C SER A 137 -11.25 -0.39 -3.75
N GLY A 138 -10.79 -1.64 -3.93
CA GLY A 138 -9.65 -2.02 -4.74
C GLY A 138 -8.42 -2.46 -3.97
N LEU A 139 -7.28 -2.36 -4.60
CA LEU A 139 -6.05 -3.03 -4.20
C LEU A 139 -5.41 -2.46 -2.93
N VAL A 140 -5.03 -3.36 -2.02
CA VAL A 140 -4.21 -3.10 -0.84
C VAL A 140 -3.02 -4.04 -0.86
N LEU A 141 -1.82 -3.46 -0.91
CA LEU A 141 -0.54 -4.17 -0.90
C LEU A 141 -0.10 -4.43 0.54
N CYS A 142 0.22 -5.68 0.85
CA CYS A 142 0.67 -6.12 2.16
C CYS A 142 2.04 -6.79 2.06
N ALA A 143 2.95 -6.42 2.95
CA ALA A 143 4.21 -7.11 3.13
C ALA A 143 4.01 -8.32 4.07
N LYS A 144 4.43 -9.52 3.67
CA LYS A 144 4.29 -10.75 4.47
C LYS A 144 5.35 -10.88 5.56
N ASN A 145 6.41 -10.06 5.54
CA ASN A 145 7.49 -10.12 6.53
C ASN A 145 8.19 -8.77 6.72
N ALA A 146 9.04 -8.68 7.74
CA ALA A 146 9.76 -7.47 8.11
C ALA A 146 10.86 -7.05 7.10
N TYR A 147 11.33 -7.96 6.24
CA TYR A 147 12.26 -7.64 5.15
C TYR A 147 11.56 -6.87 4.02
N ALA A 148 10.41 -7.36 3.59
CA ALA A 148 9.68 -6.81 2.45
C ALA A 148 9.07 -5.42 2.73
N ALA A 149 8.60 -5.17 3.97
CA ALA A 149 7.86 -3.96 4.30
C ALA A 149 8.59 -2.64 3.94
N PRO A 150 9.85 -2.41 4.33
CA PRO A 150 10.56 -1.18 3.99
C PRO A 150 10.93 -1.07 2.50
N LEU A 151 11.06 -2.19 1.79
CA LEU A 151 11.34 -2.20 0.35
C LEU A 151 10.11 -1.76 -0.43
N LEU A 152 8.97 -2.36 -0.16
CA LEU A 152 7.71 -2.04 -0.81
C LEU A 152 7.25 -0.60 -0.51
N ALA A 153 7.49 -0.09 0.71
CA ALA A 153 7.08 1.27 1.08
C ALA A 153 7.73 2.38 0.22
N LYS A 154 8.84 2.10 -0.45
CA LYS A 154 9.61 3.10 -1.22
C LYS A 154 9.21 3.21 -2.69
N GLY A 155 8.51 2.24 -3.26
CA GLY A 155 8.42 2.15 -4.71
C GLY A 155 7.08 1.62 -5.24
N VAL A 156 5.95 1.95 -4.61
CA VAL A 156 4.63 1.53 -5.11
C VAL A 156 3.98 2.65 -5.90
N SER A 157 3.77 2.44 -7.18
CA SER A 157 2.91 3.27 -8.02
C SER A 157 1.46 2.76 -7.94
N LYS A 158 0.50 3.68 -7.91
CA LYS A 158 -0.94 3.37 -7.81
C LYS A 158 -1.72 4.20 -8.78
N VAL A 159 -2.64 3.56 -9.49
CA VAL A 159 -3.64 4.24 -10.31
C VAL A 159 -5.01 3.97 -9.71
N TYR A 160 -5.74 5.04 -9.46
CA TYR A 160 -7.13 4.98 -9.04
C TYR A 160 -8.03 5.31 -10.23
N ARG A 161 -9.16 4.65 -10.33
CA ARG A 161 -10.28 5.10 -11.15
C ARG A 161 -11.29 5.79 -10.26
N ALA A 162 -11.69 7.00 -10.66
CA ALA A 162 -12.70 7.80 -9.98
C ALA A 162 -13.76 8.25 -10.97
N VAL A 163 -15.02 8.23 -10.55
CA VAL A 163 -16.11 8.85 -11.30
C VAL A 163 -16.45 10.18 -10.65
N LEU A 164 -16.32 11.26 -11.41
CA LEU A 164 -16.52 12.64 -10.96
C LEU A 164 -17.90 13.15 -11.38
N GLU A 165 -18.49 14.06 -10.62
CA GLU A 165 -19.61 14.89 -11.02
C GLU A 165 -19.08 16.13 -11.74
N GLY A 166 -19.39 16.22 -13.05
CA GLY A 166 -18.73 17.15 -13.96
C GLY A 166 -17.37 16.67 -14.45
N CYS A 167 -16.81 17.35 -15.41
CA CYS A 167 -15.53 17.01 -16.01
C CYS A 167 -14.50 18.11 -15.78
N PRO A 168 -13.24 17.75 -15.47
CA PRO A 168 -12.16 18.72 -15.44
C PRO A 168 -12.02 19.45 -16.78
N ALA A 169 -11.67 20.73 -16.75
CA ALA A 169 -11.54 21.57 -17.96
C ALA A 169 -10.50 21.06 -18.97
N ARG A 170 -9.55 20.23 -18.51
CA ARG A 170 -8.52 19.58 -19.34
C ARG A 170 -8.65 18.09 -19.26
N LYS A 171 -8.44 17.38 -20.38
CA LYS A 171 -8.47 15.92 -20.44
C LYS A 171 -7.34 15.26 -19.64
N GLU A 172 -6.25 15.96 -19.40
CA GLU A 172 -5.16 15.56 -18.53
C GLU A 172 -4.64 16.76 -17.75
N GLY A 173 -4.14 16.53 -16.55
CA GLY A 173 -3.65 17.61 -15.71
C GLY A 173 -3.00 17.14 -14.42
N GLN A 174 -2.53 18.13 -13.67
CA GLN A 174 -1.96 17.95 -12.34
C GLN A 174 -2.65 18.92 -11.37
N ILE A 175 -2.97 18.42 -10.20
CA ILE A 175 -3.51 19.22 -9.09
C ILE A 175 -2.40 19.30 -8.03
N ASP A 176 -1.87 20.51 -7.86
CA ASP A 176 -0.83 20.85 -6.89
C ASP A 176 -1.45 21.76 -5.82
N ALA A 177 -2.06 21.13 -4.81
CA ALA A 177 -2.80 21.85 -3.78
C ALA A 177 -2.50 21.25 -2.39
N PRO A 178 -1.81 21.98 -1.50
CA PRO A 178 -1.46 21.47 -0.18
C PRO A 178 -2.71 21.15 0.64
N ILE A 179 -2.66 20.02 1.38
CA ILE A 179 -3.81 19.52 2.15
C ILE A 179 -3.53 19.59 3.63
N ASP A 180 -4.50 20.13 4.37
CA ASP A 180 -4.52 20.17 5.82
C ASP A 180 -5.85 19.64 6.38
N ARG A 181 -5.90 19.52 7.71
CA ARG A 181 -7.13 19.22 8.43
C ARG A 181 -8.02 20.47 8.46
N ALA A 182 -9.31 20.29 8.21
CA ALA A 182 -10.25 21.39 8.38
C ALA A 182 -10.38 21.79 9.87
N PRO A 183 -10.43 23.07 10.20
CA PRO A 183 -10.64 23.53 11.57
C PRO A 183 -11.89 22.90 12.19
N GLY A 184 -11.79 22.49 13.45
CA GLY A 184 -12.92 21.89 14.17
C GLY A 184 -13.29 20.46 13.75
N SER A 185 -12.63 19.86 12.78
CA SER A 185 -12.93 18.50 12.33
C SER A 185 -11.75 17.55 12.50
N ILE A 186 -12.01 16.35 13.01
CA ILE A 186 -11.03 15.27 13.08
C ILE A 186 -10.93 14.48 11.76
N ILE A 187 -11.96 14.54 10.91
CA ILE A 187 -12.11 13.75 9.70
C ILE A 187 -11.83 14.61 8.45
N LEU A 188 -12.47 15.76 8.34
CA LEU A 188 -12.48 16.58 7.14
C LEU A 188 -11.09 17.13 6.81
N ARG A 189 -10.75 17.14 5.52
CA ARG A 189 -9.53 17.74 4.97
C ARG A 189 -9.93 18.87 4.03
N ARG A 190 -9.03 19.83 3.84
CA ARG A 190 -9.21 20.94 2.91
C ARG A 190 -7.89 21.32 2.24
N VAL A 191 -7.97 21.98 1.13
CA VAL A 191 -6.83 22.69 0.57
C VAL A 191 -6.52 23.90 1.44
N SER A 192 -5.26 24.07 1.80
CA SER A 192 -4.79 25.20 2.63
C SER A 192 -3.33 25.48 2.31
N PRO A 193 -2.90 26.75 2.20
CA PRO A 193 -1.49 27.11 1.98
C PRO A 193 -0.55 26.56 3.06
N GLU A 194 -1.02 26.41 4.30
CA GLU A 194 -0.27 25.83 5.43
C GLU A 194 -0.27 24.30 5.44
N GLY A 195 -0.98 23.68 4.47
CA GLY A 195 -1.12 22.23 4.36
C GLY A 195 0.16 21.54 3.92
N LYS A 196 0.14 20.22 4.03
CA LYS A 196 1.24 19.39 3.53
C LYS A 196 1.21 19.35 2.01
N PRO A 197 2.36 19.51 1.31
CA PRO A 197 2.44 19.38 -0.15
C PRO A 197 1.74 18.11 -0.64
N SER A 198 0.88 18.27 -1.64
CA SER A 198 0.05 17.19 -2.17
C SER A 198 -0.08 17.36 -3.67
N HIS A 199 0.21 16.27 -4.41
CA HIS A 199 0.27 16.28 -5.87
C HIS A 199 -0.51 15.10 -6.42
N THR A 200 -1.40 15.35 -7.37
CA THR A 200 -2.21 14.34 -8.07
C THR A 200 -2.16 14.60 -9.56
N ARG A 201 -1.82 13.58 -10.35
CA ARG A 201 -2.01 13.61 -11.82
C ARG A 201 -3.30 12.91 -12.16
N TYR A 202 -3.95 13.34 -13.24
CA TYR A 202 -5.15 12.68 -13.75
C TYR A 202 -5.21 12.72 -15.27
N THR A 203 -5.93 11.73 -15.81
CA THR A 203 -6.31 11.65 -17.22
C THR A 203 -7.79 11.26 -17.30
N VAL A 204 -8.57 11.97 -18.11
CA VAL A 204 -9.97 11.65 -18.39
C VAL A 204 -10.01 10.46 -19.33
N GLU A 205 -10.68 9.37 -18.91
CA GLU A 205 -10.84 8.16 -19.72
C GLU A 205 -12.16 8.16 -20.49
N ALA A 206 -13.25 8.68 -19.90
CA ALA A 206 -14.58 8.73 -20.53
C ALA A 206 -15.46 9.81 -19.91
N GLU A 207 -16.44 10.27 -20.70
CA GLU A 207 -17.47 11.20 -20.27
C GLU A 207 -18.84 10.65 -20.66
N LYS A 208 -19.79 10.64 -19.72
CA LYS A 208 -21.16 10.18 -19.96
C LYS A 208 -22.15 10.79 -18.97
N ASN A 209 -23.27 11.29 -19.46
CA ASN A 209 -24.40 11.75 -18.63
C ASN A 209 -24.01 12.78 -17.54
N GLY A 210 -23.05 13.68 -17.84
CA GLY A 210 -22.55 14.67 -16.88
C GLY A 210 -21.57 14.10 -15.84
N LEU A 211 -21.18 12.83 -15.97
CA LEU A 211 -20.15 12.16 -15.19
C LEU A 211 -18.87 12.02 -16.01
N CYS A 212 -17.75 11.94 -15.31
CA CYS A 212 -16.42 11.82 -15.90
C CYS A 212 -15.63 10.71 -15.20
N LEU A 213 -15.26 9.66 -15.95
CA LEU A 213 -14.32 8.64 -15.46
C LEU A 213 -12.89 9.12 -15.66
N VAL A 214 -12.12 9.13 -14.59
CA VAL A 214 -10.72 9.54 -14.62
C VAL A 214 -9.79 8.47 -14.05
N ALA A 215 -8.62 8.31 -14.67
CA ALA A 215 -7.48 7.66 -14.05
C ALA A 215 -6.71 8.71 -13.24
N ALA A 216 -6.53 8.48 -11.95
CA ALA A 216 -5.87 9.39 -11.02
C ALA A 216 -4.66 8.74 -10.37
N VAL A 217 -3.50 9.41 -10.43
CA VAL A 217 -2.24 8.95 -9.86
C VAL A 217 -1.83 9.90 -8.72
N PRO A 218 -2.00 9.50 -7.46
CA PRO A 218 -1.52 10.28 -6.34
C PRO A 218 0.00 10.13 -6.22
N ILE A 219 0.75 11.21 -6.46
CA ILE A 219 2.22 11.26 -6.29
C ILE A 219 2.58 11.31 -4.81
N THR A 220 1.74 11.93 -4.00
CA THR A 220 1.79 11.95 -2.54
C THR A 220 0.63 11.14 -1.98
N GLY A 221 0.67 10.74 -0.69
CA GLY A 221 -0.37 9.92 -0.05
C GLY A 221 -0.98 10.60 1.17
N ARG A 222 -1.73 11.71 1.01
CA ARG A 222 -2.44 12.36 2.11
C ARG A 222 -3.82 11.75 2.31
N THR A 223 -4.32 11.82 3.53
CA THR A 223 -5.69 11.40 3.85
C THR A 223 -6.69 12.13 2.95
N HIS A 224 -7.62 11.39 2.34
CA HIS A 224 -8.65 11.89 1.42
C HIS A 224 -8.10 12.67 0.21
N GLN A 225 -6.82 12.53 -0.15
CA GLN A 225 -6.16 13.40 -1.14
C GLN A 225 -6.95 13.51 -2.45
N LEU A 226 -7.30 12.41 -3.10
CA LEU A 226 -8.03 12.44 -4.37
C LEU A 226 -9.41 13.09 -4.22
N ARG A 227 -10.11 12.81 -3.13
CA ARG A 227 -11.42 13.36 -2.80
C ARG A 227 -11.37 14.88 -2.66
N VAL A 228 -10.39 15.38 -1.88
CA VAL A 228 -10.16 16.82 -1.67
C VAL A 228 -9.74 17.51 -2.96
N HIS A 229 -8.80 16.92 -3.70
CA HIS A 229 -8.27 17.53 -4.93
C HIS A 229 -9.34 17.68 -6.00
N PHE A 230 -10.14 16.66 -6.27
CA PHE A 230 -11.19 16.75 -7.27
C PHE A 230 -12.33 17.69 -6.84
N SER A 231 -12.70 17.69 -5.56
CA SER A 231 -13.63 18.69 -5.01
C SER A 231 -13.08 20.11 -5.15
N HIS A 232 -11.80 20.33 -4.89
CA HIS A 232 -11.16 21.66 -5.00
C HIS A 232 -11.22 22.24 -6.42
N ILE A 233 -11.12 21.38 -7.44
CA ILE A 233 -11.24 21.84 -8.84
C ILE A 233 -12.69 21.88 -9.35
N GLY A 234 -13.69 21.75 -8.46
CA GLY A 234 -15.11 21.83 -8.81
C GLY A 234 -15.71 20.56 -9.44
N CYS A 235 -14.99 19.43 -9.37
CA CYS A 235 -15.43 18.14 -9.92
C CYS A 235 -15.39 17.07 -8.82
N PRO A 236 -16.25 17.12 -7.77
CA PRO A 236 -16.23 16.16 -6.67
C PRO A 236 -16.50 14.74 -7.19
N LEU A 237 -16.05 13.73 -6.43
CA LEU A 237 -16.37 12.34 -6.74
C LEU A 237 -17.87 12.11 -6.56
N ALA A 238 -18.50 11.40 -7.48
CA ALA A 238 -19.88 10.96 -7.33
C ALA A 238 -20.02 10.14 -6.03
N GLY A 239 -21.07 10.40 -5.26
CA GLY A 239 -21.33 9.74 -3.98
C GLY A 239 -20.49 10.23 -2.79
N ASP A 240 -19.57 11.17 -2.99
CA ASP A 240 -18.74 11.72 -1.94
C ASP A 240 -19.37 12.93 -1.25
N GLU A 241 -20.43 12.68 -0.49
CA GLU A 241 -21.19 13.74 0.21
C GLU A 241 -20.29 14.60 1.11
N LEU A 242 -19.24 14.03 1.70
CA LEU A 242 -18.30 14.75 2.57
C LEU A 242 -17.58 15.89 1.82
N TYR A 243 -17.42 15.75 0.51
CA TYR A 243 -16.70 16.70 -0.36
C TYR A 243 -17.54 17.26 -1.49
N GLY A 244 -18.88 17.18 -1.38
CA GLY A 244 -19.81 17.86 -2.28
C GLY A 244 -20.37 17.00 -3.41
N GLY A 245 -20.08 15.70 -3.46
CA GLY A 245 -20.68 14.76 -4.40
C GLY A 245 -22.05 14.27 -3.95
N SER A 246 -22.94 13.98 -4.89
CA SER A 246 -24.30 13.53 -4.63
C SER A 246 -24.42 12.01 -4.51
N ARG A 247 -25.17 11.52 -3.52
CA ARG A 247 -25.47 10.09 -3.36
C ARG A 247 -26.64 9.57 -4.21
N GLN A 248 -27.18 10.38 -5.10
CA GLN A 248 -28.33 9.98 -5.90
C GLN A 248 -28.04 8.81 -6.85
N ARG A 249 -26.81 8.68 -7.34
CA ARG A 249 -26.41 7.67 -8.32
C ARG A 249 -25.59 6.54 -7.72
N ILE A 250 -24.84 6.79 -6.64
CA ILE A 250 -24.02 5.81 -5.95
C ILE A 250 -23.92 6.16 -4.46
N GLY A 251 -24.04 5.18 -3.58
CA GLY A 251 -24.10 5.36 -2.11
C GLY A 251 -22.77 5.63 -1.42
N ARG A 252 -21.67 5.68 -2.14
CA ARG A 252 -20.30 5.85 -1.63
C ARG A 252 -19.47 6.71 -2.57
N GLN A 253 -18.32 7.23 -2.12
CA GLN A 253 -17.39 7.85 -3.07
C GLN A 253 -17.01 6.87 -4.19
N ALA A 254 -17.23 7.26 -5.43
CA ALA A 254 -16.89 6.48 -6.62
C ALA A 254 -15.38 6.50 -6.84
N LEU A 255 -14.65 5.76 -5.99
CA LEU A 255 -13.19 5.67 -5.99
C LEU A 255 -12.75 4.22 -5.82
N HIS A 256 -11.82 3.79 -6.68
CA HIS A 256 -11.32 2.44 -6.74
C HIS A 256 -9.82 2.41 -7.02
N CYS A 257 -9.03 1.73 -6.19
CA CYS A 257 -7.61 1.50 -6.46
C CYS A 257 -7.46 0.38 -7.50
N ALA A 258 -7.38 0.76 -8.77
CA ALA A 258 -7.53 -0.15 -9.91
C ALA A 258 -6.22 -0.82 -10.35
N ARG A 259 -5.06 -0.19 -10.11
CA ARG A 259 -3.77 -0.74 -10.55
C ARG A 259 -2.68 -0.40 -9.55
N MET A 260 -1.82 -1.37 -9.30
CA MET A 260 -0.59 -1.20 -8.55
C MET A 260 0.60 -1.74 -9.32
N GLU A 261 1.72 -1.05 -9.18
CA GLU A 261 3.01 -1.49 -9.71
C GLU A 261 4.08 -1.35 -8.63
N PHE A 262 4.85 -2.40 -8.42
CA PHE A 262 5.90 -2.44 -7.40
C PHE A 262 7.04 -3.38 -7.83
N THR A 263 8.20 -3.23 -7.20
CA THR A 263 9.30 -4.17 -7.35
C THR A 263 9.16 -5.28 -6.32
N GLU A 264 9.10 -6.54 -6.76
CA GLU A 264 9.02 -7.72 -5.89
C GLU A 264 10.32 -7.85 -5.07
N PRO A 265 10.22 -7.84 -3.72
CA PRO A 265 11.39 -8.10 -2.87
C PRO A 265 11.94 -9.52 -3.11
N GLY A 266 13.20 -9.69 -3.32
CA GLY A 266 13.82 -10.98 -3.59
C GLY A 266 14.12 -11.20 -5.07
N THR A 267 13.15 -11.08 -5.97
CA THR A 267 13.40 -11.26 -7.42
C THR A 267 13.81 -9.98 -8.13
N GLN A 268 13.53 -8.83 -7.54
CA GLN A 268 13.71 -7.48 -8.12
C GLN A 268 12.95 -7.25 -9.43
N LYS A 269 11.96 -8.09 -9.73
CA LYS A 269 11.11 -7.95 -10.92
C LYS A 269 9.99 -6.95 -10.65
N THR A 270 9.62 -6.19 -11.67
CA THR A 270 8.41 -5.37 -11.62
C THR A 270 7.19 -6.25 -11.71
N VAL A 271 6.27 -6.07 -10.78
CA VAL A 271 4.96 -6.72 -10.73
C VAL A 271 3.88 -5.67 -10.92
N VAL A 272 2.94 -5.96 -11.80
CA VAL A 272 1.73 -5.16 -12.05
C VAL A 272 0.53 -5.99 -11.64
N VAL A 273 -0.33 -5.43 -10.79
CA VAL A 273 -1.59 -6.03 -10.38
C VAL A 273 -2.72 -5.09 -10.72
N GLU A 274 -3.77 -5.60 -11.35
CA GLU A 274 -4.94 -4.84 -11.75
C GLU A 274 -6.21 -5.41 -11.11
N SER A 275 -7.15 -4.53 -10.81
CA SER A 275 -8.48 -4.84 -10.32
C SER A 275 -9.52 -4.16 -11.22
N PRO A 276 -10.51 -4.89 -11.75
CA PRO A 276 -11.51 -4.32 -12.62
C PRO A 276 -12.38 -3.30 -11.88
N LEU A 277 -12.93 -2.35 -12.62
CA LEU A 277 -13.87 -1.39 -12.06
C LEU A 277 -15.07 -2.14 -11.45
N PRO A 278 -15.45 -1.86 -10.20
CA PRO A 278 -16.55 -2.57 -9.55
C PRO A 278 -17.91 -2.23 -10.19
N PRO A 279 -18.88 -3.17 -10.14
CA PRO A 279 -20.16 -3.04 -10.86
C PRO A 279 -20.93 -1.74 -10.57
N ASP A 280 -20.93 -1.27 -9.32
CA ASP A 280 -21.59 -0.01 -8.91
C ASP A 280 -20.96 1.23 -9.57
N MET A 281 -19.67 1.20 -9.90
CA MET A 281 -19.01 2.26 -10.66
C MET A 281 -19.12 2.05 -12.18
N GLN A 282 -19.19 0.80 -12.66
CA GLN A 282 -19.42 0.51 -14.08
C GLN A 282 -20.79 1.05 -14.51
N SER A 283 -21.84 0.79 -13.73
CA SER A 283 -23.21 1.25 -14.00
C SER A 283 -23.35 2.77 -14.10
N LEU A 284 -22.44 3.54 -13.48
CA LEU A 284 -22.41 5.01 -13.65
C LEU A 284 -22.00 5.43 -15.08
N MET A 285 -21.26 4.56 -15.76
CA MET A 285 -20.68 4.82 -17.07
C MET A 285 -21.37 4.05 -18.21
N GLU A 286 -22.44 3.30 -17.89
CA GLU A 286 -23.36 2.68 -18.84
C GLU A 286 -24.56 3.60 -19.18
#